data_30c5e37bcc46a737cc7327a431c7b7f2
#
_entry.id   30c5e37bcc46a737cc7327a431c7b7f2
#
_cell.length_a   1.000
_cell.length_b   1.000
_cell.length_c   1.000
_cell.angle_alpha   90.00
_cell.angle_beta   90.00
_cell.angle_gamma   90.00
#
_symmetry.space_group_name_H-M   'P 1'
#
loop_
_entity.id
_entity.type
_entity.pdbx_description
1 polymer ?
#
loop_
_entity_poly.entity_id
_entity_poly.type
_entity_poly.pdbx_seq_one_letter_code
_entity_poly.pdbx_strand_id
1 'polypeptide(L)'
;RQEYILGYLQKKGEWSPKDSLKPGICNRLDRNTSGLVIAGKSLRGLQKMSELLKDRTMDKYYLTIVEGVMKEHSVVRGYLKKDEQTNRVQIFSEDGEGRVWIETGYEPLRTNGTVTLLKVKLVTGKTHQIRGHLASLGHPLLGDVKYGAAKRADTKHYFCLLYTSDAADE
;
A
#
# COMPACT_ATOMS: atom_id res chain seq x y z
N ARG A 1 -15.46 -0.80 6.82
CA ARG A 1 -15.23 -1.14 5.38
C ARG A 1 -15.95 -2.44 4.98
N GLN A 2 -15.86 -3.50 5.80
CA GLN A 2 -16.56 -4.77 5.50
C GLN A 2 -18.08 -4.58 5.47
N GLU A 3 -18.65 -3.79 6.36
CA GLU A 3 -20.09 -3.50 6.42
C GLU A 3 -20.63 -2.87 5.13
N TYR A 4 -19.86 -1.99 4.50
CA TYR A 4 -20.23 -1.39 3.21
C TYR A 4 -20.33 -2.45 2.10
N ILE A 5 -19.39 -3.39 2.06
CA ILE A 5 -19.38 -4.48 1.08
C ILE A 5 -20.59 -5.40 1.30
N LEU A 6 -20.87 -5.76 2.55
CA LEU A 6 -22.02 -6.58 2.90
C LEU A 6 -23.33 -5.89 2.53
N GLY A 7 -23.49 -4.63 2.88
CA GLY A 7 -24.68 -3.83 2.51
C GLY A 7 -24.86 -3.71 1.00
N TYR A 8 -23.76 -3.52 0.25
CA TYR A 8 -23.78 -3.47 -1.21
C TYR A 8 -24.24 -4.82 -1.81
N LEU A 9 -23.64 -5.93 -1.36
CA LEU A 9 -24.00 -7.27 -1.86
C LEU A 9 -25.41 -7.68 -1.48
N GLN A 10 -25.86 -7.31 -0.28
CA GLN A 10 -27.25 -7.53 0.14
C GLN A 10 -28.24 -6.76 -0.73
N LYS A 11 -27.96 -5.49 -1.04
CA LYS A 11 -28.77 -4.68 -1.94
C LYS A 11 -28.83 -5.22 -3.36
N LYS A 12 -27.74 -5.89 -3.80
CA LYS A 12 -27.69 -6.57 -5.11
C LYS A 12 -28.33 -7.96 -5.12
N GLY A 13 -28.76 -8.48 -3.98
CA GLY A 13 -29.27 -9.84 -3.85
C GLY A 13 -28.19 -10.92 -3.99
N GLU A 14 -26.91 -10.56 -3.87
CA GLU A 14 -25.78 -11.47 -4.03
C GLU A 14 -25.29 -12.06 -2.71
N TRP A 15 -25.83 -11.60 -1.59
CA TRP A 15 -25.55 -12.09 -0.24
C TRP A 15 -26.68 -11.73 0.73
N SER A 16 -26.91 -12.61 1.70
CA SER A 16 -27.88 -12.42 2.79
C SER A 16 -27.24 -12.77 4.15
N PRO A 17 -27.68 -12.13 5.26
CA PRO A 17 -27.24 -12.51 6.60
C PRO A 17 -27.53 -13.97 6.99
N LYS A 18 -28.41 -14.66 6.23
CA LYS A 18 -28.74 -16.09 6.41
C LYS A 18 -27.77 -17.02 5.70
N ASP A 19 -26.93 -16.48 4.81
CA ASP A 19 -25.97 -17.30 4.09
C ASP A 19 -24.86 -17.79 5.02
N SER A 20 -24.44 -19.04 4.84
CA SER A 20 -23.40 -19.68 5.66
C SER A 20 -22.04 -19.04 5.50
N LEU A 21 -21.78 -18.39 4.37
CA LEU A 21 -20.52 -17.68 4.10
C LEU A 21 -20.73 -16.17 4.15
N LYS A 22 -19.89 -15.52 4.94
CA LYS A 22 -19.80 -14.06 4.97
C LYS A 22 -18.71 -13.55 4.01
N PRO A 23 -19.04 -12.74 3.00
CA PRO A 23 -18.05 -12.09 2.15
C PRO A 23 -17.00 -11.33 2.96
N GLY A 24 -15.75 -11.37 2.50
CA GLY A 24 -14.63 -10.80 3.25
C GLY A 24 -13.70 -9.95 2.39
N ILE A 25 -13.00 -9.02 3.05
CA ILE A 25 -11.98 -8.17 2.43
C ILE A 25 -10.67 -8.96 2.35
N CYS A 26 -10.04 -8.96 1.16
CA CYS A 26 -8.81 -9.71 0.90
C CYS A 26 -7.55 -8.86 1.11
N ASN A 27 -7.61 -7.53 0.95
CA ASN A 27 -6.47 -6.64 1.14
C ASN A 27 -6.76 -5.52 2.14
N ARG A 28 -5.71 -4.93 2.66
CA ARG A 28 -5.78 -3.79 3.59
C ARG A 28 -5.15 -2.56 2.97
N LEU A 29 -5.73 -1.41 3.26
CA LEU A 29 -5.14 -0.11 3.00
C LEU A 29 -4.83 0.58 4.33
N ASP A 30 -3.72 1.31 4.39
CA ASP A 30 -3.40 2.18 5.51
C ASP A 30 -4.49 3.26 5.67
N ARG A 31 -4.56 3.90 6.84
CA ARG A 31 -5.63 4.86 7.18
C ARG A 31 -5.80 5.96 6.14
N ASN A 32 -4.70 6.46 5.58
CA ASN A 32 -4.68 7.57 4.62
C ASN A 32 -4.38 7.11 3.19
N THR A 33 -4.36 5.79 2.92
CA THR A 33 -4.24 5.23 1.59
C THR A 33 -5.63 5.06 1.00
N SER A 34 -5.81 5.55 -0.21
CA SER A 34 -6.98 5.31 -1.05
C SER A 34 -6.74 4.14 -2.01
N GLY A 35 -7.74 3.75 -2.76
CA GLY A 35 -7.60 2.82 -3.88
C GLY A 35 -8.40 1.56 -3.76
N LEU A 36 -7.99 0.55 -4.52
CA LEU A 36 -8.72 -0.68 -4.71
C LEU A 36 -8.80 -1.53 -3.44
N VAL A 37 -10.00 -2.00 -3.14
CA VAL A 37 -10.26 -2.99 -2.10
C VAL A 37 -10.89 -4.21 -2.76
N ILE A 38 -10.21 -5.35 -2.63
CA ILE A 38 -10.65 -6.62 -3.19
C ILE A 38 -11.44 -7.36 -2.11
N ALA A 39 -12.60 -7.88 -2.50
CA ALA A 39 -13.44 -8.70 -1.62
C ALA A 39 -13.78 -10.02 -2.28
N GLY A 40 -13.71 -11.10 -1.50
CA GLY A 40 -14.16 -12.43 -1.93
C GLY A 40 -15.63 -12.65 -1.56
N LYS A 41 -16.45 -13.04 -2.54
CA LYS A 41 -17.86 -13.35 -2.36
C LYS A 41 -18.10 -14.84 -2.03
N SER A 42 -17.11 -15.69 -2.24
CA SER A 42 -17.15 -17.12 -1.97
C SER A 42 -15.91 -17.58 -1.21
N LEU A 43 -15.99 -18.73 -0.54
CA LEU A 43 -14.85 -19.32 0.16
C LEU A 43 -13.67 -19.56 -0.80
N ARG A 44 -13.96 -20.12 -1.98
CA ARG A 44 -12.94 -20.34 -3.02
C ARG A 44 -12.30 -19.03 -3.47
N GLY A 45 -13.09 -17.97 -3.66
CA GLY A 45 -12.58 -16.64 -4.01
C GLY A 45 -11.68 -16.05 -2.92
N LEU A 46 -12.08 -16.15 -1.64
CA LEU A 46 -11.27 -15.71 -0.50
C LEU A 46 -9.95 -16.47 -0.41
N GLN A 47 -9.98 -17.80 -0.56
CA GLN A 47 -8.79 -18.66 -0.54
C GLN A 47 -7.85 -18.33 -1.69
N LYS A 48 -8.39 -18.27 -2.93
CA LYS A 48 -7.59 -17.94 -4.11
C LYS A 48 -6.92 -16.57 -4.02
N MET A 49 -7.66 -15.55 -3.60
CA MET A 49 -7.08 -14.21 -3.40
C MET A 49 -6.03 -14.19 -2.29
N SER A 50 -6.25 -14.95 -1.22
CA SER A 50 -5.26 -15.06 -0.13
C SER A 50 -3.96 -15.70 -0.63
N GLU A 51 -4.04 -16.74 -1.46
CA GLU A 51 -2.88 -17.37 -2.11
C GLU A 51 -2.14 -16.37 -3.01
N LEU A 52 -2.83 -15.74 -3.97
CA LEU A 52 -2.24 -14.78 -4.90
C LEU A 52 -1.53 -13.61 -4.20
N LEU A 53 -2.13 -13.11 -3.11
CA LEU A 53 -1.54 -12.04 -2.30
C LEU A 53 -0.33 -12.52 -1.48
N LYS A 54 -0.35 -13.77 -0.98
CA LYS A 54 0.70 -14.38 -0.20
C LYS A 54 1.91 -14.75 -1.08
N ASP A 55 1.66 -15.36 -2.22
CA ASP A 55 2.68 -15.86 -3.15
C ASP A 55 3.27 -14.74 -4.01
N ARG A 56 2.77 -13.52 -3.86
CA ARG A 56 3.20 -12.33 -4.59
C ARG A 56 3.09 -12.46 -6.12
N THR A 57 2.19 -13.31 -6.59
CA THR A 57 1.89 -13.48 -8.02
C THR A 57 1.07 -12.33 -8.58
N MET A 58 0.42 -11.55 -7.69
CA MET A 58 -0.31 -10.35 -8.06
C MET A 58 0.52 -9.11 -7.75
N ASP A 59 0.88 -8.38 -8.78
CA ASP A 59 1.58 -7.11 -8.66
C ASP A 59 0.68 -6.04 -8.00
N LYS A 60 1.27 -5.29 -7.08
CA LYS A 60 0.60 -4.17 -6.39
C LYS A 60 1.30 -2.88 -6.73
N TYR A 61 0.59 -2.00 -7.42
CA TYR A 61 1.10 -0.69 -7.79
C TYR A 61 0.39 0.41 -7.01
N TYR A 62 1.17 1.42 -6.64
CA TYR A 62 0.69 2.61 -5.96
C TYR A 62 1.11 3.85 -6.74
N LEU A 63 0.25 4.86 -6.76
CA LEU A 63 0.63 6.22 -7.11
C LEU A 63 0.83 7.00 -5.83
N THR A 64 1.95 7.71 -5.71
CA THR A 64 2.21 8.57 -4.56
C THR A 64 3.01 9.80 -4.97
N ILE A 65 2.89 10.87 -4.19
CA ILE A 65 3.70 12.07 -4.37
C ILE A 65 4.70 12.13 -3.24
N VAL A 66 5.97 12.34 -3.58
CA VAL A 66 7.07 12.51 -2.61
C VAL A 66 7.65 13.90 -2.65
N GLU A 67 8.25 14.34 -1.55
CA GLU A 67 9.04 15.57 -1.50
C GLU A 67 10.37 15.39 -2.23
N GLY A 68 10.81 16.43 -2.90
CA GLY A 68 12.04 16.44 -3.68
C GLY A 68 11.90 15.88 -5.09
N VAL A 69 13.02 15.92 -5.82
CA VAL A 69 13.12 15.50 -7.21
C VAL A 69 13.78 14.13 -7.28
N MET A 70 13.04 13.15 -7.75
CA MET A 70 13.55 11.82 -8.11
C MET A 70 13.53 11.70 -9.64
N LYS A 71 14.68 11.36 -10.25
CA LYS A 71 14.83 11.34 -11.72
C LYS A 71 14.89 9.94 -12.31
N GLU A 72 15.36 8.97 -11.53
CA GLU A 72 15.64 7.62 -12.01
C GLU A 72 14.70 6.61 -11.36
N HIS A 73 14.31 5.59 -12.11
CA HIS A 73 13.66 4.43 -11.55
C HIS A 73 14.68 3.56 -10.80
N SER A 74 14.23 2.89 -9.77
CA SER A 74 15.06 1.96 -9.02
C SER A 74 14.24 0.91 -8.30
N VAL A 75 14.93 -0.17 -7.92
CA VAL A 75 14.42 -1.17 -6.98
C VAL A 75 15.30 -1.09 -5.73
N VAL A 76 14.69 -0.65 -4.64
CA VAL A 76 15.38 -0.50 -3.36
C VAL A 76 15.07 -1.66 -2.44
N ARG A 77 16.08 -2.11 -1.72
CA ARG A 77 16.05 -3.28 -0.84
C ARG A 77 16.55 -2.89 0.53
N GLY A 78 16.09 -3.61 1.55
CA GLY A 78 16.52 -3.38 2.91
C GLY A 78 15.74 -4.22 3.90
N TYR A 79 15.83 -3.85 5.15
CA TYR A 79 15.16 -4.53 6.25
C TYR A 79 14.31 -3.53 7.02
N LEU A 80 13.12 -3.96 7.42
CA LEU A 80 12.16 -3.14 8.14
C LEU A 80 11.94 -3.70 9.53
N LYS A 81 12.03 -2.86 10.53
CA LYS A 81 11.60 -3.16 11.90
C LYS A 81 10.47 -2.24 12.30
N LYS A 82 9.38 -2.81 12.80
CA LYS A 82 8.25 -2.05 13.32
C LYS A 82 8.42 -1.80 14.81
N ASP A 83 8.27 -0.56 15.22
CA ASP A 83 8.08 -0.18 16.61
C ASP A 83 6.58 -0.23 16.92
N GLU A 84 6.19 -1.15 17.77
CA GLU A 84 4.78 -1.38 18.11
C GLU A 84 4.20 -0.25 18.98
N GLN A 85 5.02 0.42 19.80
CA GLN A 85 4.56 1.51 20.67
C GLN A 85 4.20 2.76 19.87
N THR A 86 5.05 3.15 18.95
CA THR A 86 4.84 4.34 18.09
C THR A 86 4.10 4.03 16.79
N ASN A 87 3.94 2.73 16.47
CA ASN A 87 3.44 2.25 15.18
C ASN A 87 4.20 2.87 14.00
N ARG A 88 5.52 3.07 14.16
CA ARG A 88 6.44 3.53 13.10
C ARG A 88 7.28 2.36 12.61
N VAL A 89 7.84 2.51 11.42
CA VAL A 89 8.84 1.57 10.90
C VAL A 89 10.18 2.29 10.73
N GLN A 90 11.24 1.53 10.95
CA GLN A 90 12.61 1.93 10.68
C GLN A 90 13.17 1.03 9.58
N ILE A 91 13.99 1.60 8.72
CA ILE A 91 14.62 0.90 7.60
C ILE A 91 16.12 0.76 7.88
N PHE A 92 16.67 -0.41 7.58
CA PHE A 92 18.06 -0.77 7.80
C PHE A 92 18.63 -1.37 6.51
N SER A 93 19.93 -1.17 6.27
CA SER A 93 20.67 -1.79 5.16
C SER A 93 20.99 -3.27 5.41
N GLU A 94 21.08 -3.66 6.67
CA GLU A 94 21.52 -5.01 7.07
C GLU A 94 20.45 -5.75 7.86
N ASP A 95 20.52 -7.07 7.85
CA ASP A 95 19.66 -7.94 8.65
C ASP A 95 19.94 -7.77 10.16
N GLY A 96 19.00 -8.18 10.98
CA GLY A 96 19.12 -8.11 12.43
C GLY A 96 17.85 -8.54 13.14
N GLU A 97 17.93 -8.62 14.46
CA GLU A 97 16.83 -9.10 15.29
C GLU A 97 15.54 -8.29 15.10
N GLY A 98 14.45 -9.00 14.79
CA GLY A 98 13.13 -8.40 14.57
C GLY A 98 13.01 -7.60 13.27
N ARG A 99 13.98 -7.68 12.38
CA ARG A 99 13.95 -7.08 11.05
C ARG A 99 13.39 -8.04 10.02
N VAL A 100 12.67 -7.51 9.06
CA VAL A 100 12.10 -8.29 7.96
C VAL A 100 12.52 -7.69 6.64
N TRP A 101 12.92 -8.55 5.71
CA TRP A 101 13.29 -8.16 4.35
C TRP A 101 12.17 -7.44 3.63
N ILE A 102 12.50 -6.35 2.95
CA ILE A 102 11.60 -5.58 2.11
C ILE A 102 12.22 -5.22 0.76
N GLU A 103 11.37 -5.17 -0.26
CA GLU A 103 11.72 -4.72 -1.60
C GLU A 103 10.62 -3.83 -2.16
N THR A 104 11.01 -2.67 -2.71
CA THR A 104 10.12 -1.65 -3.27
C THR A 104 10.71 -1.14 -4.57
N GLY A 105 9.99 -1.29 -5.69
CA GLY A 105 10.33 -0.63 -6.95
C GLY A 105 9.65 0.72 -7.05
N TYR A 106 10.29 1.70 -7.66
CA TYR A 106 9.66 2.97 -7.98
C TYR A 106 10.11 3.52 -9.33
N GLU A 107 9.21 4.24 -9.97
CA GLU A 107 9.38 4.89 -11.26
C GLU A 107 8.86 6.32 -11.16
N PRO A 108 9.70 7.35 -11.35
CA PRO A 108 9.25 8.72 -11.45
C PRO A 108 8.42 8.95 -12.71
N LEU A 109 7.19 9.44 -12.55
CA LEU A 109 6.31 9.72 -13.67
C LEU A 109 6.36 11.20 -14.07
N ARG A 110 6.38 12.10 -13.08
CA ARG A 110 6.35 13.55 -13.31
C ARG A 110 6.94 14.28 -12.11
N THR A 111 7.65 15.37 -12.35
CA THR A 111 8.10 16.30 -11.30
C THR A 111 7.79 17.75 -11.68
N ASN A 112 7.60 18.59 -10.67
CA ASN A 112 7.50 20.05 -10.83
C ASN A 112 8.73 20.78 -10.27
N GLY A 113 9.82 20.08 -9.96
CA GLY A 113 11.04 20.63 -9.37
C GLY A 113 11.07 20.66 -7.84
N THR A 114 9.94 20.46 -7.16
CA THR A 114 9.86 20.41 -5.69
C THR A 114 9.28 19.10 -5.17
N VAL A 115 8.42 18.44 -5.94
CA VAL A 115 7.84 17.15 -5.63
C VAL A 115 7.87 16.26 -6.85
N THR A 116 7.77 14.94 -6.64
CA THR A 116 7.73 13.94 -7.71
C THR A 116 6.54 13.01 -7.52
N LEU A 117 5.76 12.81 -8.59
CA LEU A 117 4.77 11.75 -8.70
C LEU A 117 5.48 10.45 -9.05
N LEU A 118 5.30 9.42 -8.23
CA LEU A 118 5.88 8.10 -8.40
C LEU A 118 4.80 7.04 -8.68
N LYS A 119 5.11 6.12 -9.57
CA LYS A 119 4.53 4.78 -9.61
C LYS A 119 5.41 3.86 -8.76
N VAL A 120 4.82 3.20 -7.79
CA VAL A 120 5.54 2.34 -6.83
C VAL A 120 5.06 0.91 -6.94
N LYS A 121 5.95 -0.02 -7.24
CA LYS A 121 5.70 -1.46 -7.20
C LYS A 121 6.03 -1.99 -5.80
N LEU A 122 5.01 -2.50 -5.11
CA LEU A 122 5.17 -3.07 -3.77
C LEU A 122 5.44 -4.58 -3.88
N VAL A 123 6.71 -4.98 -3.97
CA VAL A 123 7.11 -6.39 -4.08
C VAL A 123 6.84 -7.14 -2.78
N THR A 124 7.25 -6.57 -1.65
CA THR A 124 6.87 -7.05 -0.31
C THR A 124 5.78 -6.13 0.27
N GLY A 125 4.91 -6.63 1.14
CA GLY A 125 3.75 -5.88 1.64
C GLY A 125 3.76 -5.71 3.16
N LYS A 126 4.74 -4.98 3.70
CA LYS A 126 4.82 -4.72 5.14
C LYS A 126 4.15 -3.39 5.52
N THR A 127 3.71 -3.29 6.77
CA THR A 127 3.09 -2.07 7.30
C THR A 127 3.99 -0.86 7.05
N HIS A 128 3.41 0.22 6.54
CA HIS A 128 4.09 1.49 6.23
C HIS A 128 5.34 1.35 5.33
N GLN A 129 5.50 0.24 4.59
CA GLN A 129 6.72 -0.02 3.83
C GLN A 129 7.07 1.09 2.85
N ILE A 130 6.13 1.50 1.98
CA ILE A 130 6.37 2.58 0.99
C ILE A 130 6.77 3.87 1.71
N ARG A 131 6.06 4.21 2.78
CA ARG A 131 6.29 5.43 3.57
C ARG A 131 7.67 5.45 4.20
N GLY A 132 8.04 4.37 4.91
CA GLY A 132 9.34 4.25 5.56
C GLY A 132 10.49 4.16 4.56
N HIS A 133 10.31 3.37 3.49
CA HIS A 133 11.36 3.15 2.49
C HIS A 133 11.69 4.43 1.71
N LEU A 134 10.67 5.15 1.19
CA LEU A 134 10.91 6.41 0.47
C LEU A 134 11.44 7.51 1.40
N ALA A 135 10.98 7.56 2.66
CA ALA A 135 11.53 8.50 3.64
C ALA A 135 13.01 8.20 3.97
N SER A 136 13.42 6.92 4.03
CA SER A 136 14.83 6.56 4.25
C SER A 136 15.76 6.96 3.11
N LEU A 137 15.20 7.19 1.91
CA LEU A 137 15.91 7.74 0.76
C LEU A 137 15.95 9.29 0.75
N GLY A 138 15.39 9.96 1.77
CA GLY A 138 15.27 11.41 1.81
C GLY A 138 14.05 11.98 1.07
N HIS A 139 13.13 11.13 0.60
CA HIS A 139 11.95 11.51 -0.16
C HIS A 139 10.66 11.04 0.53
N PRO A 140 10.28 11.62 1.70
CA PRO A 140 9.04 11.25 2.38
C PRO A 140 7.82 11.56 1.50
N LEU A 141 6.74 10.81 1.70
CA LEU A 141 5.47 11.11 1.02
C LEU A 141 5.01 12.52 1.40
N LEU A 142 4.57 13.29 0.42
CA LEU A 142 4.10 14.66 0.62
C LEU A 142 2.98 14.69 1.69
N GLY A 143 3.21 15.44 2.76
CA GLY A 143 2.27 15.54 3.89
C GLY A 143 2.39 14.41 4.92
N ASP A 144 3.31 13.47 4.76
CA ASP A 144 3.56 12.42 5.75
C ASP A 144 4.50 12.88 6.88
N VAL A 145 4.00 13.77 7.72
CA VAL A 145 4.75 14.34 8.85
C VAL A 145 5.31 13.25 9.78
N LYS A 146 4.61 12.10 9.88
CA LYS A 146 5.07 10.96 10.67
C LYS A 146 6.42 10.42 10.20
N TYR A 147 6.72 10.52 8.91
CA TYR A 147 7.96 10.07 8.30
C TYR A 147 8.86 11.22 7.79
N GLY A 148 8.67 12.42 8.32
CA GLY A 148 9.60 13.52 8.13
C GLY A 148 9.24 14.50 7.03
N ALA A 149 8.06 14.38 6.39
CA ALA A 149 7.61 15.40 5.46
C ALA A 149 7.36 16.74 6.16
N ALA A 150 7.53 17.83 5.43
CA ALA A 150 7.23 19.16 5.91
C ALA A 150 5.74 19.29 6.28
N LYS A 151 5.46 19.93 7.41
CA LYS A 151 4.08 20.23 7.78
C LYS A 151 3.54 21.33 6.88
N ARG A 152 2.44 21.06 6.18
CA ARG A 152 1.80 21.99 5.26
C ARG A 152 0.36 22.25 5.70
N ALA A 153 -0.08 23.50 5.57
CA ALA A 153 -1.45 23.88 5.94
C ALA A 153 -2.50 23.31 4.98
N ASP A 154 -2.15 23.11 3.73
CA ASP A 154 -2.98 22.64 2.64
C ASP A 154 -3.08 21.10 2.55
N THR A 155 -2.27 20.37 3.33
CA THR A 155 -2.18 18.91 3.23
C THR A 155 -2.41 18.27 4.60
N LYS A 156 -3.61 17.72 4.81
CA LYS A 156 -3.95 16.99 6.06
C LYS A 156 -3.49 15.52 6.03
N HIS A 157 -3.32 14.96 4.84
CA HIS A 157 -2.99 13.55 4.62
C HIS A 157 -2.01 13.42 3.45
N TYR A 158 -1.16 12.40 3.49
CA TYR A 158 -0.32 12.06 2.35
C TYR A 158 -1.14 11.44 1.21
N PHE A 159 -0.71 11.66 -0.02
CA PHE A 159 -1.31 11.03 -1.20
C PHE A 159 -0.68 9.67 -1.45
N CYS A 160 -1.48 8.62 -1.38
CA CYS A 160 -1.09 7.26 -1.75
C CYS A 160 -2.34 6.52 -2.24
N LEU A 161 -2.31 6.08 -3.50
CA LEU A 161 -3.41 5.40 -4.17
C LEU A 161 -2.97 4.02 -4.63
N LEU A 162 -3.59 2.96 -4.09
CA LEU A 162 -3.41 1.60 -4.61
C LEU A 162 -4.22 1.42 -5.90
N TYR A 163 -3.55 1.05 -6.98
CA TYR A 163 -4.18 0.54 -8.18
C TYR A 163 -3.43 -0.71 -8.66
N THR A 164 -4.12 -1.60 -9.38
CA THR A 164 -3.50 -2.75 -10.04
C THR A 164 -3.54 -2.52 -11.54
N SER A 165 -2.44 -2.81 -12.24
CA SER A 165 -2.38 -2.69 -13.70
C SER A 165 -2.85 -3.94 -14.41
N ASP A 166 -2.81 -5.10 -13.75
CA ASP A 166 -3.06 -6.41 -14.39
C ASP A 166 -4.55 -6.75 -14.57
N ALA A 167 -5.44 -5.85 -14.17
CA ALA A 167 -6.89 -6.03 -14.36
C ALA A 167 -7.44 -5.37 -15.65
N ALA A 168 -6.60 -4.79 -16.48
CA ALA A 168 -7.01 -3.96 -17.61
C ALA A 168 -6.62 -4.51 -18.99
N ASP A 169 -5.88 -5.62 -19.07
CA ASP A 169 -5.35 -6.14 -20.32
C ASP A 169 -5.94 -7.48 -20.77
N GLU A 170 -7.15 -7.84 -20.26
CA GLU A 170 -7.96 -8.94 -20.81
C GLU A 170 -9.37 -8.52 -21.18
#